data_d29718bf2e4db08fabd3769f314721ab
#
_entry.id   d29718bf2e4db08fabd3769f314721ab
#
_cell.length_a   1.000
_cell.length_b   1.000
_cell.length_c   1.000
_cell.angle_alpha   90.00
_cell.angle_beta   90.00
_cell.angle_gamma   90.00
#
_symmetry.space_group_name_H-M   'P 1'
#
loop_
_entity.id
_entity.type
_entity.pdbx_description
1 polymer ?
#
loop_
_entity_poly.entity_id
_entity_poly.type
_entity_poly.pdbx_seq_one_letter_code
_entity_poly.pdbx_strand_id
1 'polypeptide(L)'
;MPAIFPFSAIVGQDEMKLALLIAAIDQSVGGVLVFGDRGTGKSTTVRALAALLPPMPVVAGCRFNCAPGTGCTHTPDPETAASAPVPVVDLPLGATEDRVVGALDLERALVHGQKAFEPGLLARAHRGFLYIDEVNLLEDHLVDLLLDVAASGENVVEREGLSIRHPARFVLVGTCNPEEGELRPQLLDRFGMSVEVRTPEDLKTRIEVVRRRDDFERNSDAFIARFAEDEDRLRSHIIAARDRVPGIPTSDHALERAAQLCADVGTDG
;
A
#
# COMPACT_ATOMS: atom_id res chain seq x y z
N MET A 1 -13.70 -2.09 -15.18
CA MET A 1 -12.84 -2.68 -14.15
C MET A 1 -13.66 -3.72 -13.40
N PRO A 2 -13.09 -4.81 -12.89
CA PRO A 2 -13.84 -5.72 -12.03
C PRO A 2 -14.39 -4.97 -10.82
N ALA A 3 -15.58 -5.35 -10.35
CA ALA A 3 -16.17 -4.77 -9.15
C ALA A 3 -15.27 -5.06 -7.94
N ILE A 4 -15.11 -4.07 -7.05
CA ILE A 4 -14.30 -4.20 -5.84
C ILE A 4 -15.24 -4.37 -4.65
N PHE A 5 -14.94 -5.34 -3.79
CA PHE A 5 -15.73 -5.60 -2.58
C PHE A 5 -15.62 -4.39 -1.62
N PRO A 6 -16.72 -3.85 -1.08
CA PRO A 6 -16.68 -2.69 -0.19
C PRO A 6 -15.89 -2.97 1.10
N PHE A 7 -15.10 -2.01 1.55
CA PHE A 7 -14.30 -2.14 2.77
C PHE A 7 -15.17 -2.31 4.02
N SER A 8 -16.25 -1.55 4.10
CA SER A 8 -17.26 -1.64 5.18
C SER A 8 -18.00 -2.98 5.21
N ALA A 9 -18.05 -3.69 4.07
CA ALA A 9 -18.67 -4.99 3.99
C ALA A 9 -17.77 -6.15 4.48
N ILE A 10 -16.48 -5.90 4.76
CA ILE A 10 -15.56 -6.92 5.26
C ILE A 10 -15.93 -7.28 6.70
N VAL A 11 -16.22 -8.55 6.92
CA VAL A 11 -16.62 -9.10 8.21
C VAL A 11 -15.39 -9.44 9.05
N GLY A 12 -15.36 -8.95 10.29
CA GLY A 12 -14.22 -9.16 11.18
C GLY A 12 -12.96 -8.41 10.72
N GLN A 13 -11.78 -8.94 11.06
CA GLN A 13 -10.47 -8.37 10.73
C GLN A 13 -10.28 -6.91 11.19
N ASP A 14 -10.86 -6.58 12.36
CA ASP A 14 -10.95 -5.19 12.81
C ASP A 14 -9.56 -4.59 13.08
N GLU A 15 -8.61 -5.37 13.59
CA GLU A 15 -7.22 -4.94 13.79
C GLU A 15 -6.52 -4.64 12.46
N MET A 16 -6.67 -5.53 11.46
CA MET A 16 -6.12 -5.29 10.13
C MET A 16 -6.74 -4.07 9.47
N LYS A 17 -8.07 -3.93 9.55
CA LYS A 17 -8.77 -2.75 9.01
C LYS A 17 -8.27 -1.48 9.67
N LEU A 18 -8.11 -1.49 10.99
CA LEU A 18 -7.60 -0.33 11.76
C LEU A 18 -6.16 0.01 11.36
N ALA A 19 -5.25 -0.96 11.32
CA ALA A 19 -3.86 -0.74 10.93
C ALA A 19 -3.75 -0.16 9.50
N LEU A 20 -4.50 -0.72 8.56
CA LEU A 20 -4.54 -0.22 7.19
C LEU A 20 -5.12 1.21 7.10
N LEU A 21 -6.15 1.54 7.89
CA LEU A 21 -6.69 2.90 7.97
C LEU A 21 -5.66 3.89 8.53
N ILE A 22 -4.96 3.52 9.61
CA ILE A 22 -3.91 4.35 10.20
C ILE A 22 -2.81 4.63 9.17
N ALA A 23 -2.29 3.60 8.49
CA ALA A 23 -1.27 3.76 7.46
C ALA A 23 -1.76 4.56 6.23
N ALA A 24 -3.06 4.48 5.90
CA ALA A 24 -3.66 5.27 4.85
C ALA A 24 -3.85 6.74 5.23
N ILE A 25 -4.07 7.04 6.51
CA ILE A 25 -4.22 8.40 7.05
C ILE A 25 -2.84 9.06 7.15
N ASP A 26 -1.88 8.38 7.73
CA ASP A 26 -0.51 8.86 7.92
C ASP A 26 0.52 7.84 7.43
N GLN A 27 1.10 8.10 6.25
CA GLN A 27 2.11 7.24 5.65
C GLN A 27 3.44 7.23 6.43
N SER A 28 3.66 8.19 7.34
CA SER A 28 4.88 8.25 8.16
C SER A 28 4.94 7.15 9.22
N VAL A 29 3.80 6.55 9.56
CA VAL A 29 3.73 5.40 10.49
C VAL A 29 4.44 4.16 9.95
N GLY A 30 4.70 4.11 8.64
CA GLY A 30 5.37 3.00 7.99
C GLY A 30 4.39 1.97 7.40
N GLY A 31 4.92 0.77 7.12
CA GLY A 31 4.14 -0.31 6.51
C GLY A 31 3.26 -1.08 7.50
N VAL A 32 2.41 -1.95 6.96
CA VAL A 32 1.56 -2.89 7.72
C VAL A 32 1.97 -4.32 7.38
N LEU A 33 2.40 -5.08 8.38
CA LEU A 33 2.66 -6.50 8.26
C LEU A 33 1.45 -7.29 8.77
N VAL A 34 0.95 -8.19 7.95
CA VAL A 34 -0.24 -8.99 8.25
C VAL A 34 0.15 -10.46 8.36
N PHE A 35 0.18 -10.97 9.58
CA PHE A 35 0.33 -12.40 9.83
C PHE A 35 -1.00 -13.14 9.66
N GLY A 36 -0.96 -14.35 9.17
CA GLY A 36 -2.13 -15.23 9.12
C GLY A 36 -2.21 -16.10 7.87
N ASP A 37 -3.11 -17.07 7.92
CA ASP A 37 -3.26 -18.12 6.93
C ASP A 37 -3.69 -17.61 5.55
N ARG A 38 -3.43 -18.42 4.53
CA ARG A 38 -3.94 -18.17 3.17
C ARG A 38 -5.47 -18.16 3.14
N GLY A 39 -6.03 -17.36 2.25
CA GLY A 39 -7.48 -17.32 2.06
C GLY A 39 -8.28 -16.48 3.05
N THR A 40 -7.64 -15.80 4.00
CA THR A 40 -8.31 -14.94 4.98
C THR A 40 -8.74 -13.56 4.43
N GLY A 41 -8.61 -13.32 3.13
CA GLY A 41 -9.09 -12.09 2.48
C GLY A 41 -8.15 -10.88 2.61
N LYS A 42 -6.88 -11.07 2.98
CA LYS A 42 -5.89 -9.99 3.18
C LYS A 42 -5.79 -9.06 1.96
N SER A 43 -5.53 -9.60 0.78
CA SER A 43 -5.43 -8.82 -0.46
C SER A 43 -6.74 -8.11 -0.83
N THR A 44 -7.88 -8.76 -0.56
CA THR A 44 -9.20 -8.15 -0.77
C THR A 44 -9.38 -6.91 0.11
N THR A 45 -8.97 -6.97 1.38
CA THR A 45 -9.07 -5.85 2.32
C THR A 45 -8.20 -4.66 1.89
N VAL A 46 -6.98 -4.90 1.41
CA VAL A 46 -6.10 -3.82 0.91
C VAL A 46 -6.69 -3.14 -0.33
N ARG A 47 -7.22 -3.93 -1.29
CA ARG A 47 -7.86 -3.38 -2.49
C ARG A 47 -9.14 -2.62 -2.16
N ALA A 48 -9.93 -3.13 -1.23
CA ALA A 48 -11.14 -2.47 -0.75
C ALA A 48 -10.83 -1.12 -0.10
N LEU A 49 -9.78 -1.05 0.74
CA LEU A 49 -9.32 0.22 1.31
C LEU A 49 -8.90 1.21 0.23
N ALA A 50 -8.11 0.80 -0.74
CA ALA A 50 -7.66 1.71 -1.80
C ALA A 50 -8.83 2.27 -2.62
N ALA A 51 -9.88 1.46 -2.86
CA ALA A 51 -11.10 1.92 -3.52
C ALA A 51 -11.95 2.84 -2.63
N LEU A 52 -11.91 2.66 -1.31
CA LEU A 52 -12.55 3.52 -0.33
C LEU A 52 -11.91 4.92 -0.29
N LEU A 53 -10.57 5.02 -0.47
CA LEU A 53 -9.84 6.28 -0.35
C LEU A 53 -10.32 7.30 -1.39
N PRO A 54 -10.29 8.61 -1.05
CA PRO A 54 -10.60 9.66 -2.01
C PRO A 54 -9.60 9.61 -3.17
N PRO A 55 -10.04 9.88 -4.41
CA PRO A 55 -9.13 10.02 -5.53
C PRO A 55 -8.07 11.08 -5.24
N MET A 56 -6.85 10.83 -5.68
CA MET A 56 -5.74 11.75 -5.46
C MET A 56 -5.53 12.69 -6.66
N PRO A 57 -5.18 13.97 -6.42
CA PRO A 57 -4.77 14.86 -7.49
C PRO A 57 -3.40 14.42 -8.02
N VAL A 58 -3.29 14.30 -9.33
CA VAL A 58 -2.05 13.97 -10.04
C VAL A 58 -1.79 14.94 -11.18
N VAL A 59 -0.54 15.06 -11.60
CA VAL A 59 -0.20 15.79 -12.83
C VAL A 59 -0.67 14.97 -14.03
N ALA A 60 -1.44 15.58 -14.92
CA ALA A 60 -1.98 14.91 -16.09
C ALA A 60 -0.87 14.34 -17.00
N GLY A 61 -1.02 13.07 -17.38
CA GLY A 61 -0.05 12.37 -18.23
C GLY A 61 1.26 11.99 -17.54
N CYS A 62 1.42 12.29 -16.25
CA CYS A 62 2.59 11.86 -15.49
C CYS A 62 2.53 10.37 -15.17
N ARG A 63 3.55 9.61 -15.61
CA ARG A 63 3.66 8.15 -15.39
C ARG A 63 4.07 7.78 -13.95
N PHE A 64 4.41 8.78 -13.12
CA PHE A 64 4.89 8.62 -11.75
C PHE A 64 3.89 9.12 -10.70
N ASN A 65 2.65 9.41 -11.07
CA ASN A 65 1.61 9.90 -10.15
C ASN A 65 2.04 11.13 -9.32
N CYS A 66 2.91 12.00 -9.85
CA CYS A 66 3.34 13.20 -9.14
C CYS A 66 2.16 14.08 -8.74
N ALA A 67 2.25 14.72 -7.57
CA ALA A 67 1.26 15.71 -7.17
C ALA A 67 1.42 17.01 -7.95
N PRO A 68 0.33 17.72 -8.28
CA PRO A 68 0.42 19.06 -8.85
C PRO A 68 1.18 20.01 -7.91
N GLY A 69 1.98 20.94 -8.48
CA GLY A 69 2.75 21.91 -7.70
C GLY A 69 4.04 21.36 -7.06
N THR A 70 4.42 20.09 -7.31
CA THR A 70 5.67 19.50 -6.77
C THR A 70 6.88 19.66 -7.71
N GLY A 71 6.77 20.44 -8.79
CA GLY A 71 7.85 20.59 -9.76
C GLY A 71 8.08 19.34 -10.61
N CYS A 72 7.02 18.68 -11.03
CA CYS A 72 7.10 17.47 -11.86
C CYS A 72 7.82 17.76 -13.17
N THR A 73 8.90 17.01 -13.46
CA THR A 73 9.69 17.11 -14.70
C THR A 73 9.40 15.97 -15.69
N HIS A 74 8.42 15.10 -15.38
CA HIS A 74 8.14 13.88 -16.13
C HIS A 74 7.11 14.04 -17.24
N THR A 75 6.55 15.23 -17.40
CA THR A 75 5.59 15.58 -18.44
C THR A 75 5.85 17.01 -18.95
N PRO A 76 5.54 17.32 -20.23
CA PRO A 76 5.70 18.66 -20.76
C PRO A 76 4.74 19.69 -20.14
N ASP A 77 3.63 19.24 -19.53
CA ASP A 77 2.65 20.12 -18.88
C ASP A 77 2.48 19.73 -17.40
N PRO A 78 3.38 20.18 -16.50
CA PRO A 78 3.37 19.83 -15.09
C PRO A 78 2.28 20.52 -14.28
N GLU A 79 1.62 21.53 -14.80
CA GLU A 79 0.60 22.33 -14.09
C GLU A 79 -0.82 21.77 -14.26
N THR A 80 -1.07 20.98 -15.32
CA THR A 80 -2.39 20.41 -15.56
C THR A 80 -2.66 19.29 -14.57
N ALA A 81 -3.66 19.51 -13.71
CA ALA A 81 -4.10 18.54 -12.73
C ALA A 81 -5.15 17.57 -13.30
N ALA A 82 -5.04 16.32 -12.91
CA ALA A 82 -6.04 15.27 -13.14
C ALA A 82 -6.35 14.56 -11.82
N SER A 83 -7.36 13.72 -11.83
CA SER A 83 -7.74 12.90 -10.67
C SER A 83 -7.48 11.43 -11.00
N ALA A 84 -6.83 10.72 -10.08
CA ALA A 84 -6.55 9.29 -10.23
C ALA A 84 -6.94 8.52 -8.97
N PRO A 85 -7.39 7.26 -9.10
CA PRO A 85 -7.59 6.41 -7.93
C PRO A 85 -6.25 6.11 -7.24
N VAL A 86 -6.30 5.85 -5.93
CA VAL A 86 -5.11 5.41 -5.18
C VAL A 86 -4.67 4.04 -5.71
N PRO A 87 -3.41 3.89 -6.18
CA PRO A 87 -2.96 2.63 -6.74
C PRO A 87 -2.70 1.57 -5.67
N VAL A 88 -3.04 0.32 -5.99
CA VAL A 88 -2.53 -0.87 -5.31
C VAL A 88 -1.71 -1.65 -6.32
N VAL A 89 -0.45 -1.81 -6.04
CA VAL A 89 0.49 -2.50 -6.91
C VAL A 89 0.95 -3.78 -6.23
N ASP A 90 0.71 -4.91 -6.86
CA ASP A 90 1.22 -6.19 -6.37
C ASP A 90 2.68 -6.35 -6.80
N LEU A 91 3.53 -6.74 -5.87
CA LEU A 91 4.88 -7.20 -6.14
C LEU A 91 4.89 -8.74 -6.14
N PRO A 92 5.01 -9.38 -7.32
CA PRO A 92 5.16 -10.83 -7.39
C PRO A 92 6.48 -11.29 -6.82
N LEU A 93 6.52 -12.43 -6.12
CA LEU A 93 7.75 -13.01 -5.55
C LEU A 93 8.85 -13.28 -6.60
N GLY A 94 8.46 -13.64 -7.83
CA GLY A 94 9.40 -13.84 -8.95
C GLY A 94 9.61 -12.58 -9.80
N ALA A 95 9.37 -11.37 -9.29
CA ALA A 95 9.65 -10.16 -10.04
C ALA A 95 11.15 -9.96 -10.20
N THR A 96 11.59 -9.65 -11.41
CA THR A 96 12.98 -9.22 -11.65
C THR A 96 13.17 -7.80 -11.12
N GLU A 97 14.41 -7.47 -10.76
CA GLU A 97 14.76 -6.13 -10.28
C GLU A 97 14.33 -5.05 -11.29
N ASP A 98 14.57 -5.25 -12.59
CA ASP A 98 14.17 -4.33 -13.64
C ASP A 98 12.65 -4.04 -13.66
N ARG A 99 11.85 -5.06 -13.38
CA ARG A 99 10.40 -4.90 -13.25
C ARG A 99 10.01 -4.09 -12.02
N VAL A 100 10.80 -4.17 -10.96
CA VAL A 100 10.55 -3.44 -9.71
C VAL A 100 10.94 -1.98 -9.85
N VAL A 101 12.19 -1.70 -10.22
CA VAL A 101 12.73 -0.33 -10.29
C VAL A 101 12.39 0.39 -11.59
N GLY A 102 12.23 -0.36 -12.69
CA GLY A 102 12.12 0.13 -14.06
C GLY A 102 13.39 -0.14 -14.86
N ALA A 103 13.26 -0.07 -16.17
CA ALA A 103 14.30 -0.45 -17.11
C ALA A 103 14.35 0.47 -18.33
N LEU A 104 15.34 0.22 -19.21
CA LEU A 104 15.36 0.81 -20.54
C LEU A 104 14.21 0.24 -21.39
N ASP A 105 13.44 1.12 -22.03
CA ASP A 105 12.45 0.75 -23.04
C ASP A 105 13.18 0.25 -24.30
N LEU A 106 13.38 -1.07 -24.35
CA LEU A 106 14.11 -1.71 -25.44
C LEU A 106 13.43 -1.54 -26.80
N GLU A 107 12.12 -1.49 -26.86
CA GLU A 107 11.38 -1.29 -28.10
C GLU A 107 11.69 0.09 -28.69
N ARG A 108 11.59 1.14 -27.90
CA ARG A 108 11.93 2.50 -28.31
C ARG A 108 13.40 2.64 -28.65
N ALA A 109 14.29 2.01 -27.90
CA ALA A 109 15.71 2.04 -28.16
C ALA A 109 16.05 1.40 -29.52
N LEU A 110 15.48 0.24 -29.82
CA LEU A 110 15.74 -0.52 -31.05
C LEU A 110 15.03 0.06 -32.27
N VAL A 111 13.76 0.47 -32.15
CA VAL A 111 12.96 0.92 -33.27
C VAL A 111 13.22 2.40 -33.60
N HIS A 112 13.39 3.23 -32.60
CA HIS A 112 13.50 4.68 -32.78
C HIS A 112 14.91 5.24 -32.43
N GLY A 113 15.84 4.41 -31.98
CA GLY A 113 17.17 4.87 -31.55
C GLY A 113 17.13 5.82 -30.33
N GLN A 114 16.02 5.85 -29.60
CA GLN A 114 15.82 6.75 -28.48
C GLN A 114 15.85 5.98 -27.17
N LYS A 115 16.77 6.35 -26.27
CA LYS A 115 16.77 5.83 -24.91
C LYS A 115 15.58 6.41 -24.16
N ALA A 116 14.65 5.57 -23.76
CA ALA A 116 13.50 5.92 -22.93
C ALA A 116 13.46 5.01 -21.69
N PHE A 117 12.94 5.53 -20.60
CA PHE A 117 12.76 4.76 -19.36
C PHE A 117 11.34 4.23 -19.26
N GLU A 118 11.21 2.95 -18.95
CA GLU A 118 9.95 2.32 -18.61
C GLU A 118 9.81 2.23 -17.08
N PRO A 119 8.83 2.94 -16.46
CA PRO A 119 8.64 2.92 -15.02
C PRO A 119 8.26 1.55 -14.49
N GLY A 120 8.95 1.11 -13.42
CA GLY A 120 8.68 -0.13 -12.73
C GLY A 120 7.50 -0.08 -11.75
N LEU A 121 7.40 -1.13 -10.92
CA LEU A 121 6.33 -1.25 -9.93
C LEU A 121 6.39 -0.16 -8.86
N LEU A 122 7.61 0.26 -8.44
CA LEU A 122 7.80 1.31 -7.45
C LEU A 122 7.25 2.67 -7.91
N ALA A 123 7.47 3.01 -9.18
CA ALA A 123 6.89 4.21 -9.78
C ALA A 123 5.35 4.16 -9.78
N ARG A 124 4.80 3.03 -10.13
CA ARG A 124 3.34 2.80 -10.16
C ARG A 124 2.71 2.83 -8.78
N ALA A 125 3.44 2.38 -7.73
CA ALA A 125 2.97 2.38 -6.36
C ALA A 125 3.04 3.76 -5.69
N HIS A 126 3.72 4.74 -6.30
CA HIS A 126 3.88 6.06 -5.70
C HIS A 126 2.54 6.68 -5.29
N ARG A 127 2.47 7.14 -4.03
CA ARG A 127 1.28 7.69 -3.34
C ARG A 127 0.13 6.70 -3.15
N GLY A 128 0.44 5.39 -3.21
CA GLY A 128 -0.51 4.31 -3.01
C GLY A 128 0.05 3.21 -2.12
N PHE A 129 -0.28 1.98 -2.45
CA PHE A 129 0.11 0.78 -1.72
C PHE A 129 0.97 -0.14 -2.59
N LEU A 130 2.06 -0.63 -2.02
CA LEU A 130 2.82 -1.76 -2.54
C LEU A 130 2.46 -3.00 -1.71
N TYR A 131 1.78 -3.96 -2.33
CA TYR A 131 1.34 -5.19 -1.68
C TYR A 131 2.26 -6.35 -2.03
N ILE A 132 2.75 -7.06 -1.03
CA ILE A 132 3.61 -8.22 -1.17
C ILE A 132 2.95 -9.38 -0.43
N ASP A 133 2.55 -10.40 -1.19
CA ASP A 133 2.06 -11.64 -0.58
C ASP A 133 3.25 -12.52 -0.22
N GLU A 134 3.25 -13.08 1.00
CA GLU A 134 4.33 -13.93 1.52
C GLU A 134 5.71 -13.22 1.46
N VAL A 135 5.78 -12.04 2.08
CA VAL A 135 6.99 -11.18 2.05
C VAL A 135 8.26 -11.87 2.59
N ASN A 136 8.09 -12.88 3.45
CA ASN A 136 9.16 -13.73 3.97
C ASN A 136 9.85 -14.58 2.89
N LEU A 137 9.22 -14.78 1.73
CA LEU A 137 9.76 -15.54 0.60
C LEU A 137 10.42 -14.66 -0.45
N LEU A 138 10.44 -13.33 -0.25
CA LEU A 138 11.05 -12.40 -1.20
C LEU A 138 12.58 -12.56 -1.21
N GLU A 139 13.19 -12.47 -2.39
CA GLU A 139 14.64 -12.57 -2.54
C GLU A 139 15.37 -11.41 -1.85
N ASP A 140 16.56 -11.69 -1.28
CA ASP A 140 17.34 -10.76 -0.44
C ASP A 140 17.60 -9.42 -1.10
N HIS A 141 18.01 -9.43 -2.36
CA HIS A 141 18.34 -8.22 -3.09
C HIS A 141 17.10 -7.31 -3.32
N LEU A 142 15.91 -7.90 -3.48
CA LEU A 142 14.67 -7.14 -3.59
C LEU A 142 14.24 -6.54 -2.25
N VAL A 143 14.50 -7.26 -1.15
CA VAL A 143 14.27 -6.73 0.20
C VAL A 143 15.13 -5.49 0.43
N ASP A 144 16.45 -5.59 0.20
CA ASP A 144 17.37 -4.47 0.40
C ASP A 144 16.98 -3.25 -0.45
N LEU A 145 16.65 -3.47 -1.71
CA LEU A 145 16.17 -2.42 -2.61
C LEU A 145 14.88 -1.75 -2.10
N LEU A 146 13.91 -2.54 -1.64
CA LEU A 146 12.66 -2.00 -1.08
C LEU A 146 12.91 -1.19 0.19
N LEU A 147 13.86 -1.63 1.04
CA LEU A 147 14.25 -0.92 2.26
C LEU A 147 14.86 0.44 1.93
N ASP A 148 15.77 0.49 0.95
CA ASP A 148 16.42 1.73 0.52
C ASP A 148 15.40 2.73 -0.04
N VAL A 149 14.51 2.27 -0.92
CA VAL A 149 13.48 3.12 -1.51
C VAL A 149 12.44 3.56 -0.47
N ALA A 150 12.04 2.68 0.44
CA ALA A 150 11.11 3.04 1.52
C ALA A 150 11.72 4.06 2.48
N ALA A 151 13.04 4.02 2.71
CA ALA A 151 13.75 4.97 3.57
C ALA A 151 13.91 6.33 2.90
N SER A 152 14.34 6.36 1.62
CA SER A 152 14.61 7.60 0.86
C SER A 152 13.34 8.26 0.34
N GLY A 153 12.30 7.48 0.05
CA GLY A 153 11.10 7.94 -0.67
C GLY A 153 11.34 8.22 -2.15
N GLU A 154 12.49 7.81 -2.67
CA GLU A 154 12.90 7.98 -4.07
C GLU A 154 13.49 6.69 -4.62
N ASN A 155 13.26 6.43 -5.89
CA ASN A 155 13.93 5.37 -6.63
C ASN A 155 14.96 5.99 -7.58
N VAL A 156 16.20 5.49 -7.54
CA VAL A 156 17.31 5.92 -8.40
C VAL A 156 17.75 4.75 -9.25
N VAL A 157 17.64 4.88 -10.56
CA VAL A 157 18.04 3.86 -11.53
C VAL A 157 19.21 4.36 -12.37
N GLU A 158 20.38 3.76 -12.17
CA GLU A 158 21.62 4.08 -12.90
C GLU A 158 22.07 2.85 -13.67
N ARG A 159 21.60 2.70 -14.90
CA ARG A 159 21.90 1.53 -15.75
C ARG A 159 21.97 1.91 -17.22
N GLU A 160 22.85 1.23 -17.97
CA GLU A 160 22.97 1.33 -19.43
C GLU A 160 23.07 2.76 -19.97
N GLY A 161 23.67 3.67 -19.16
CA GLY A 161 23.81 5.09 -19.47
C GLY A 161 22.51 5.90 -19.34
N LEU A 162 21.53 5.37 -18.59
CA LEU A 162 20.41 6.11 -18.04
C LEU A 162 20.68 6.42 -16.57
N SER A 163 20.39 7.64 -16.15
CA SER A 163 20.30 8.03 -14.74
C SER A 163 18.97 8.69 -14.54
N ILE A 164 18.06 7.96 -13.90
CA ILE A 164 16.68 8.40 -13.66
C ILE A 164 16.42 8.39 -12.16
N ARG A 165 15.86 9.50 -11.68
CA ARG A 165 15.39 9.62 -10.30
C ARG A 165 13.92 9.98 -10.33
N HIS A 166 13.11 9.25 -9.55
CA HIS A 166 11.69 9.54 -9.43
C HIS A 166 11.20 9.27 -8.01
N PRO A 167 10.13 9.96 -7.56
CA PRO A 167 9.54 9.70 -6.26
C PRO A 167 8.91 8.29 -6.21
N ALA A 168 9.06 7.62 -5.06
CA ALA A 168 8.54 6.29 -4.81
C ALA A 168 8.10 6.16 -3.33
N ARG A 169 7.19 7.03 -2.89
CA ARG A 169 6.61 6.97 -1.55
C ARG A 169 5.34 6.16 -1.59
N PHE A 170 5.27 5.08 -0.84
CA PHE A 170 4.13 4.17 -0.79
C PHE A 170 3.98 3.57 0.60
N VAL A 171 2.79 3.10 0.92
CA VAL A 171 2.56 2.25 2.10
C VAL A 171 2.92 0.82 1.73
N LEU A 172 3.89 0.24 2.42
CA LEU A 172 4.25 -1.17 2.25
C LEU A 172 3.25 -2.03 3.03
N VAL A 173 2.59 -2.96 2.34
CA VAL A 173 1.73 -3.96 2.99
C VAL A 173 2.26 -5.34 2.66
N GLY A 174 2.82 -5.99 3.66
CA GLY A 174 3.32 -7.36 3.53
C GLY A 174 2.41 -8.36 4.22
N THR A 175 2.24 -9.55 3.63
CA THR A 175 1.67 -10.67 4.35
C THR A 175 2.75 -11.68 4.68
N CYS A 176 2.61 -12.36 5.80
CA CYS A 176 3.52 -13.41 6.23
C CYS A 176 2.71 -14.57 6.80
N ASN A 177 3.04 -15.78 6.37
CA ASN A 177 2.59 -17.00 7.03
C ASN A 177 3.76 -17.53 7.88
N PRO A 178 3.66 -17.54 9.21
CA PRO A 178 4.74 -18.00 10.08
C PRO A 178 5.19 -19.45 9.82
N GLU A 179 4.33 -20.28 9.23
CA GLU A 179 4.65 -21.66 8.89
C GLU A 179 5.60 -21.79 7.68
N GLU A 180 5.70 -20.75 6.84
CA GLU A 180 6.46 -20.76 5.59
C GLU A 180 7.86 -20.13 5.73
N GLY A 181 8.23 -19.67 6.92
CA GLY A 181 9.54 -19.11 7.23
C GLY A 181 9.49 -17.88 8.11
N GLU A 182 10.63 -17.56 8.69
CA GLU A 182 10.78 -16.37 9.54
C GLU A 182 10.98 -15.12 8.70
N LEU A 183 10.45 -14.01 9.18
CA LEU A 183 10.68 -12.70 8.59
C LEU A 183 12.04 -12.17 9.04
N ARG A 184 12.78 -11.55 8.13
CA ARG A 184 14.07 -10.94 8.43
C ARG A 184 13.89 -9.72 9.34
N PRO A 185 14.74 -9.56 10.37
CA PRO A 185 14.65 -8.42 11.27
C PRO A 185 14.66 -7.07 10.54
N GLN A 186 15.53 -6.89 9.54
CA GLN A 186 15.65 -5.64 8.79
C GLN A 186 14.35 -5.27 8.05
N LEU A 187 13.61 -6.26 7.58
CA LEU A 187 12.34 -6.04 6.93
C LEU A 187 11.25 -5.74 7.97
N LEU A 188 11.31 -6.41 9.14
CA LEU A 188 10.36 -6.18 10.23
C LEU A 188 10.39 -4.71 10.71
N ASP A 189 11.58 -4.11 10.80
CA ASP A 189 11.79 -2.72 11.23
C ASP A 189 11.13 -1.68 10.31
N ARG A 190 10.76 -2.07 9.09
CA ARG A 190 10.06 -1.19 8.12
C ARG A 190 8.54 -1.22 8.24
N PHE A 191 8.03 -2.17 8.98
CA PHE A 191 6.60 -2.23 9.27
C PHE A 191 6.34 -1.55 10.62
N GLY A 192 5.75 -0.36 10.57
CA GLY A 192 5.36 0.36 11.79
C GLY A 192 4.24 -0.32 12.57
N MET A 193 3.52 -1.24 11.92
CA MET A 193 2.44 -2.01 12.55
C MET A 193 2.47 -3.46 12.10
N SER A 194 2.19 -4.36 13.03
CA SER A 194 1.96 -5.78 12.75
C SER A 194 0.61 -6.21 13.31
N VAL A 195 -0.12 -7.00 12.55
CA VAL A 195 -1.44 -7.51 12.94
C VAL A 195 -1.57 -8.98 12.60
N GLU A 196 -2.30 -9.71 13.43
CA GLU A 196 -2.61 -11.11 13.18
C GLU A 196 -4.05 -11.26 12.67
N VAL A 197 -4.22 -11.95 11.55
CA VAL A 197 -5.52 -12.24 10.96
C VAL A 197 -5.78 -13.74 11.08
N ARG A 198 -6.77 -14.09 11.88
CA ARG A 198 -7.21 -15.47 12.07
C ARG A 198 -8.55 -15.71 11.38
N THR A 199 -8.74 -16.94 10.94
CA THR A 199 -10.07 -17.37 10.50
C THR A 199 -11.04 -17.28 11.68
N PRO A 200 -12.20 -16.61 11.56
CA PRO A 200 -13.17 -16.49 12.65
C PRO A 200 -13.53 -17.88 13.21
N GLU A 201 -13.50 -18.05 14.52
CA GLU A 201 -13.91 -19.31 15.17
C GLU A 201 -15.43 -19.42 15.27
N ASP A 202 -16.10 -18.27 15.41
CA ASP A 202 -17.55 -18.21 15.52
C ASP A 202 -18.27 -18.59 14.22
N LEU A 203 -19.15 -19.57 14.29
CA LEU A 203 -19.90 -20.08 13.15
C LEU A 203 -20.78 -19.03 12.47
N LYS A 204 -21.35 -18.09 13.25
CA LYS A 204 -22.22 -17.02 12.71
C LYS A 204 -21.40 -16.07 11.83
N THR A 205 -20.23 -15.70 12.30
CA THR A 205 -19.30 -14.84 11.55
C THR A 205 -18.84 -15.52 10.26
N ARG A 206 -18.51 -16.83 10.31
CA ARG A 206 -18.16 -17.61 9.10
C ARG A 206 -19.30 -17.65 8.09
N ILE A 207 -20.52 -17.88 8.54
CA ILE A 207 -21.71 -17.88 7.68
C ILE A 207 -21.91 -16.51 7.04
N GLU A 208 -21.70 -15.44 7.79
CA GLU A 208 -21.86 -14.07 7.28
C GLU A 208 -20.80 -13.76 6.22
N VAL A 209 -19.55 -14.18 6.40
CA VAL A 209 -18.50 -14.04 5.38
C VAL A 209 -18.92 -14.71 4.08
N VAL A 210 -19.40 -15.95 4.15
CA VAL A 210 -19.84 -16.71 2.96
C VAL A 210 -21.04 -16.04 2.29
N ARG A 211 -22.02 -15.60 3.08
CA ARG A 211 -23.23 -14.92 2.56
C ARG A 211 -22.88 -13.63 1.81
N ARG A 212 -22.04 -12.77 2.42
CA ARG A 212 -21.64 -11.51 1.78
C ARG A 212 -20.84 -11.76 0.51
N ARG A 213 -20.02 -12.81 0.49
CA ARG A 213 -19.29 -13.21 -0.70
C ARG A 213 -20.23 -13.69 -1.80
N ASP A 214 -21.15 -14.58 -1.50
CA ASP A 214 -22.15 -15.10 -2.44
C ASP A 214 -23.05 -13.98 -2.99
N ASP A 215 -23.54 -13.08 -2.11
CA ASP A 215 -24.32 -11.91 -2.50
C ASP A 215 -23.56 -11.01 -3.49
N PHE A 216 -22.27 -10.76 -3.21
CA PHE A 216 -21.41 -9.95 -4.07
C PHE A 216 -21.18 -10.62 -5.44
N GLU A 217 -20.91 -11.93 -5.46
CA GLU A 217 -20.68 -12.68 -6.69
C GLU A 217 -21.95 -12.76 -7.56
N ARG A 218 -23.15 -12.83 -6.94
CA ARG A 218 -24.42 -12.86 -7.66
C ARG A 218 -24.82 -11.51 -8.25
N ASN A 219 -24.63 -10.42 -7.53
CA ASN A 219 -24.98 -9.07 -7.98
C ASN A 219 -24.13 -8.03 -7.29
N SER A 220 -22.94 -7.78 -7.85
CA SER A 220 -21.97 -6.85 -7.28
C SER A 220 -22.50 -5.42 -7.18
N ASP A 221 -23.27 -4.93 -8.16
CA ASP A 221 -23.78 -3.56 -8.16
C ASP A 221 -24.78 -3.33 -7.04
N ALA A 222 -25.75 -4.23 -6.87
CA ALA A 222 -26.72 -4.17 -5.79
C ALA A 222 -26.05 -4.34 -4.42
N PHE A 223 -25.03 -5.21 -4.34
CA PHE A 223 -24.26 -5.39 -3.10
C PHE A 223 -23.52 -4.11 -2.72
N ILE A 224 -22.77 -3.51 -3.64
CA ILE A 224 -22.03 -2.26 -3.42
C ILE A 224 -22.97 -1.14 -3.00
N ALA A 225 -24.13 -1.02 -3.65
CA ALA A 225 -25.11 0.00 -3.31
C ALA A 225 -25.62 -0.07 -1.85
N ARG A 226 -25.71 -1.29 -1.26
CA ARG A 226 -26.11 -1.47 0.14
C ARG A 226 -25.12 -0.87 1.14
N PHE A 227 -23.84 -0.79 0.78
CA PHE A 227 -22.75 -0.30 1.64
C PHE A 227 -22.29 1.12 1.29
N ALA A 228 -22.90 1.76 0.28
CA ALA A 228 -22.47 3.07 -0.22
C ALA A 228 -22.44 4.16 0.88
N GLU A 229 -23.45 4.21 1.74
CA GLU A 229 -23.52 5.17 2.85
C GLU A 229 -22.41 4.95 3.89
N ASP A 230 -22.13 3.68 4.22
CA ASP A 230 -21.05 3.34 5.15
C ASP A 230 -19.68 3.68 4.56
N GLU A 231 -19.45 3.41 3.27
CA GLU A 231 -18.23 3.78 2.54
C GLU A 231 -18.04 5.31 2.52
N ASP A 232 -19.09 6.08 2.24
CA ASP A 232 -19.01 7.54 2.21
C ASP A 232 -18.74 8.13 3.59
N ARG A 233 -19.32 7.55 4.64
CA ARG A 233 -19.05 7.94 6.03
C ARG A 233 -17.59 7.66 6.41
N LEU A 234 -17.07 6.46 6.10
CA LEU A 234 -15.67 6.11 6.36
C LEU A 234 -14.70 7.01 5.57
N ARG A 235 -15.00 7.26 4.30
CA ARG A 235 -14.20 8.19 3.46
C ARG A 235 -14.14 9.58 4.07
N SER A 236 -15.26 10.10 4.55
CA SER A 236 -15.35 11.40 5.22
C SER A 236 -14.51 11.44 6.50
N HIS A 237 -14.53 10.36 7.29
CA HIS A 237 -13.69 10.24 8.49
C HIS A 237 -12.20 10.21 8.15
N ILE A 238 -11.79 9.50 7.09
CA ILE A 238 -10.39 9.45 6.64
C ILE A 238 -9.92 10.85 6.22
N ILE A 239 -10.71 11.58 5.44
CA ILE A 239 -10.38 12.95 5.01
C ILE A 239 -10.21 13.84 6.25
N ALA A 240 -11.19 13.85 7.16
CA ALA A 240 -11.12 14.65 8.38
C ALA A 240 -9.94 14.27 9.29
N ALA A 241 -9.56 12.99 9.34
CA ALA A 241 -8.39 12.54 10.08
C ALA A 241 -7.08 13.04 9.45
N ARG A 242 -6.93 12.94 8.12
CA ARG A 242 -5.76 13.46 7.39
C ARG A 242 -5.54 14.95 7.62
N ASP A 243 -6.63 15.73 7.66
CA ASP A 243 -6.56 17.18 7.90
C ASP A 243 -6.14 17.51 9.34
N ARG A 244 -6.47 16.64 10.29
CA ARG A 244 -6.17 16.87 11.72
C ARG A 244 -4.80 16.40 12.16
N VAL A 245 -4.29 15.29 11.62
CA VAL A 245 -3.03 14.66 12.04
C VAL A 245 -1.85 15.64 12.12
N PRO A 246 -1.60 16.52 11.13
CA PRO A 246 -0.49 17.45 11.18
C PRO A 246 -0.54 18.46 12.33
N GLY A 247 -1.71 18.69 12.91
CA GLY A 247 -1.94 19.63 14.01
C GLY A 247 -2.05 18.97 15.40
N ILE A 248 -1.92 17.65 15.51
CA ILE A 248 -2.02 16.94 16.79
C ILE A 248 -0.65 16.93 17.46
N PRO A 249 -0.47 17.62 18.62
CA PRO A 249 0.78 17.55 19.36
C PRO A 249 0.92 16.18 20.04
N THR A 250 2.12 15.63 20.02
CA THR A 250 2.43 14.44 20.83
C THR A 250 2.50 14.86 22.29
N SER A 251 1.64 14.32 23.16
CA SER A 251 1.64 14.64 24.59
C SER A 251 2.78 13.94 25.30
N ASP A 252 3.29 14.55 26.40
CA ASP A 252 4.33 13.94 27.25
C ASP A 252 3.88 12.58 27.78
N HIS A 253 2.60 12.44 28.14
CA HIS A 253 2.04 11.15 28.58
C HIS A 253 2.11 10.07 27.47
N ALA A 254 1.89 10.44 26.20
CA ALA A 254 2.02 9.49 25.09
C ALA A 254 3.49 9.06 24.91
N LEU A 255 4.44 10.00 25.04
CA LEU A 255 5.88 9.71 24.99
C LEU A 255 6.32 8.81 26.14
N GLU A 256 5.91 9.12 27.37
CA GLU A 256 6.21 8.30 28.53
C GLU A 256 5.66 6.88 28.39
N ARG A 257 4.40 6.75 27.89
CA ARG A 257 3.79 5.45 27.68
C ARG A 257 4.49 4.65 26.60
N ALA A 258 4.89 5.28 25.49
CA ALA A 258 5.67 4.63 24.43
C ALA A 258 7.02 4.14 24.96
N ALA A 259 7.77 5.00 25.68
CA ALA A 259 9.04 4.65 26.27
C ALA A 259 8.93 3.49 27.27
N GLN A 260 7.87 3.48 28.10
CA GLN A 260 7.62 2.38 29.02
C GLN A 260 7.35 1.07 28.30
N LEU A 261 6.54 1.09 27.22
CA LEU A 261 6.27 -0.09 26.40
C LEU A 261 7.55 -0.63 25.75
N CYS A 262 8.40 0.24 25.21
CA CYS A 262 9.69 -0.18 24.64
C CYS A 262 10.58 -0.85 25.70
N ALA A 263 10.66 -0.27 26.91
CA ALA A 263 11.41 -0.85 28.01
C ALA A 263 10.86 -2.21 28.45
N ASP A 264 9.53 -2.35 28.54
CA ASP A 264 8.85 -3.59 28.95
C ASP A 264 9.06 -4.73 27.95
N VAL A 265 9.17 -4.39 26.65
CA VAL A 265 9.38 -5.36 25.55
C VAL A 265 10.87 -5.58 25.27
N GLY A 266 11.76 -4.75 25.81
CA GLY A 266 13.20 -4.85 25.61
C GLY A 266 13.67 -4.41 24.22
N THR A 267 12.99 -3.41 23.66
CA THR A 267 13.39 -2.76 22.39
C THR A 267 14.03 -1.42 22.65
N ASP A 268 14.93 -0.98 21.77
CA ASP A 268 15.65 0.28 21.92
C ASP A 268 14.84 1.55 21.55
N GLY A 269 13.53 1.44 21.38
CA GLY A 269 12.62 2.57 21.17
C GLY A 269 12.36 2.91 19.72
#